data_34ef5c4df7a70e05028f8345fb1ff726
#
_entry.id   34ef5c4df7a70e05028f8345fb1ff726
#
_cell.length_a   1.000
_cell.length_b   1.000
_cell.length_c   1.000
_cell.angle_alpha   90.00
_cell.angle_beta   90.00
_cell.angle_gamma   90.00
#
_symmetry.space_group_name_H-M   'P 1'
#
loop_
_entity.id
_entity.type
_entity.pdbx_description
1 polymer ?
#
loop_
_entity_poly.entity_id
_entity_poly.type
_entity_poly.pdbx_seq_one_letter_code
_entity_poly.pdbx_strand_id
1 'polypeptide(L)'
;MPGKIVIRPSGERGHANHGWLNTHHTFSFASYYDYRYDGLGRLRVLNEDIVQPKTGFGTHPHREYEIFSYIISGELEHRDSMGNVEILKRGDLQLTVAGTGITHSEYNQNPSLPVHFLQIWVKPDNPRLTPEYHTKSFSDEQKLNSILHIVSPVDSHEENTVGIHSDFHFYASLLEPEKSVVYKANGEQDDERKIYIHNTGTGGVIKVNEETVLNEGDGAFVTEIKGSEEIVFESVGDKTAEFVIIDLS
;
A
#
# COMPACT_ATOMS: atom_id res chain seq x y z
N MET A 1 6.44 -23.62 10.17
CA MET A 1 5.45 -22.64 9.65
C MET A 1 6.27 -21.49 9.08
N PRO A 2 5.96 -21.00 7.90
CA PRO A 2 6.72 -19.92 7.31
C PRO A 2 6.50 -18.63 8.11
N GLY A 3 7.56 -18.12 8.69
CA GLY A 3 7.61 -16.83 9.35
C GLY A 3 6.86 -16.72 10.68
N LYS A 4 7.14 -15.66 11.42
CA LYS A 4 6.41 -15.24 12.62
C LYS A 4 5.42 -14.15 12.25
N ILE A 5 4.14 -14.36 12.51
CA ILE A 5 3.07 -13.40 12.21
C ILE A 5 2.70 -12.61 13.47
N VAL A 6 2.73 -11.27 13.36
CA VAL A 6 2.31 -10.36 14.42
C VAL A 6 1.23 -9.44 13.86
N ILE A 7 0.01 -9.57 14.37
CA ILE A 7 -1.13 -8.75 13.93
C ILE A 7 -0.92 -7.29 14.35
N ARG A 8 -1.28 -6.39 13.46
CA ARG A 8 -1.44 -4.95 13.69
C ARG A 8 -2.93 -4.62 13.62
N PRO A 9 -3.67 -4.71 14.74
CA PRO A 9 -5.11 -4.48 14.73
C PRO A 9 -5.47 -3.08 14.27
N SER A 10 -6.53 -2.93 13.51
CA SER A 10 -7.03 -1.64 13.00
C SER A 10 -7.21 -0.62 14.13
N GLY A 11 -7.81 -1.04 15.26
CA GLY A 11 -8.05 -0.20 16.43
C GLY A 11 -6.79 0.22 17.21
N GLU A 12 -5.63 -0.39 16.92
CA GLU A 12 -4.34 -0.01 17.53
C GLU A 12 -3.48 0.86 16.62
N ARG A 13 -3.87 1.04 15.36
CA ARG A 13 -3.21 1.96 14.43
C ARG A 13 -3.44 3.40 14.88
N GLY A 14 -2.52 4.30 14.53
CA GLY A 14 -2.77 5.73 14.71
C GLY A 14 -4.04 6.13 13.97
N HIS A 15 -4.89 6.94 14.59
CA HIS A 15 -6.13 7.41 13.98
C HIS A 15 -6.28 8.91 14.14
N ALA A 16 -6.65 9.59 13.07
CA ALA A 16 -7.05 10.99 13.10
C ALA A 16 -8.28 11.21 12.21
N ASN A 17 -9.22 12.02 12.73
CA ASN A 17 -10.38 12.46 11.97
C ASN A 17 -10.47 13.99 12.02
N HIS A 18 -10.22 14.62 10.89
CA HIS A 18 -10.23 16.09 10.71
C HIS A 18 -11.55 16.58 10.10
N GLY A 19 -12.57 15.72 10.02
CA GLY A 19 -13.82 15.99 9.32
C GLY A 19 -13.71 15.76 7.81
N TRP A 20 -12.74 16.39 7.18
CA TRP A 20 -12.47 16.22 5.74
C TRP A 20 -11.59 15.00 5.41
N LEU A 21 -10.78 14.54 6.36
CA LEU A 21 -9.87 13.40 6.27
C LEU A 21 -10.11 12.47 7.45
N ASN A 22 -10.41 11.21 7.18
CA ASN A 22 -10.35 10.11 8.14
C ASN A 22 -9.17 9.23 7.76
N THR A 23 -8.16 9.11 8.62
CA THR A 23 -6.89 8.44 8.31
C THR A 23 -6.47 7.47 9.40
N HIS A 24 -5.94 6.31 8.99
CA HIS A 24 -5.35 5.32 9.88
C HIS A 24 -3.88 5.12 9.52
N HIS A 25 -3.00 5.25 10.50
CA HIS A 25 -1.54 5.17 10.33
C HIS A 25 -1.00 3.84 10.84
N THR A 26 -0.42 3.04 9.97
CA THR A 26 0.29 1.81 10.39
C THR A 26 1.53 2.14 11.20
N PHE A 27 2.26 3.18 10.77
CA PHE A 27 3.51 3.66 11.39
C PHE A 27 3.35 5.06 11.96
N SER A 28 4.32 5.51 12.75
CA SER A 28 4.38 6.88 13.27
C SER A 28 4.32 7.90 12.13
N PHE A 29 3.31 8.77 12.17
CA PHE A 29 3.06 9.77 11.14
C PHE A 29 2.32 10.98 11.72
N ALA A 30 2.62 12.19 11.26
CA ALA A 30 2.05 13.45 11.75
C ALA A 30 2.13 13.56 13.28
N SER A 31 1.00 13.67 13.97
CA SER A 31 0.94 13.75 15.44
C SER A 31 0.93 12.38 16.14
N TYR A 32 0.75 11.29 15.40
CA TYR A 32 0.82 9.93 15.95
C TYR A 32 2.27 9.48 16.06
N TYR A 33 2.69 9.09 17.27
CA TYR A 33 4.02 8.56 17.50
C TYR A 33 3.98 7.30 18.38
N ASP A 34 4.54 6.21 17.85
CA ASP A 34 4.81 4.97 18.58
C ASP A 34 6.16 4.41 18.11
N TYR A 35 7.14 4.43 18.99
CA TYR A 35 8.52 4.00 18.69
C TYR A 35 8.62 2.55 18.21
N ARG A 36 7.61 1.72 18.53
CA ARG A 36 7.52 0.32 18.07
C ARG A 36 7.17 0.22 16.58
N TYR A 37 6.56 1.28 16.04
CA TYR A 37 6.04 1.35 14.67
C TYR A 37 6.55 2.62 13.99
N ASP A 38 7.85 2.63 13.65
CA ASP A 38 8.47 3.76 12.92
C ASP A 38 8.82 3.42 11.47
N GLY A 39 8.46 2.23 11.03
CA GLY A 39 8.66 1.70 9.67
C GLY A 39 8.96 0.21 9.67
N LEU A 40 9.10 -0.36 8.47
CA LEU A 40 9.55 -1.72 8.23
C LEU A 40 10.55 -1.70 7.07
N GLY A 41 11.84 -1.88 7.34
CA GLY A 41 12.88 -1.75 6.31
C GLY A 41 12.80 -0.40 5.58
N ARG A 42 12.57 -0.42 4.27
CA ARG A 42 12.40 0.79 3.45
C ARG A 42 10.97 1.37 3.48
N LEU A 43 9.98 0.63 3.95
CA LEU A 43 8.61 1.11 4.11
C LEU A 43 8.51 2.05 5.31
N ARG A 44 8.27 3.34 5.06
CA ARG A 44 8.19 4.36 6.10
C ARG A 44 6.77 4.76 6.47
N VAL A 45 5.87 4.79 5.50
CA VAL A 45 4.47 5.19 5.69
C VAL A 45 3.56 4.20 4.99
N LEU A 46 2.51 3.80 5.68
CA LEU A 46 1.32 3.20 5.12
C LEU A 46 0.12 3.77 5.87
N ASN A 47 -0.57 4.68 5.22
CA ASN A 47 -1.81 5.25 5.70
C ASN A 47 -2.98 4.73 4.85
N GLU A 48 -4.11 4.52 5.48
CA GLU A 48 -5.37 4.27 4.83
C GLU A 48 -6.25 5.49 5.03
N ASP A 49 -6.54 6.19 3.94
CA ASP A 49 -7.11 7.53 3.93
C ASP A 49 -8.48 7.55 3.24
N ILE A 50 -9.45 8.20 3.89
CA ILE A 50 -10.75 8.53 3.31
C ILE A 50 -10.88 10.06 3.29
N VAL A 51 -10.88 10.65 2.08
CA VAL A 51 -10.96 12.09 1.87
C VAL A 51 -12.34 12.46 1.36
N GLN A 52 -13.00 13.40 2.05
CA GLN A 52 -14.36 13.82 1.75
C GLN A 52 -14.45 14.60 0.43
N PRO A 53 -15.65 14.68 -0.18
CA PRO A 53 -15.88 15.46 -1.39
C PRO A 53 -15.41 16.91 -1.28
N LYS A 54 -14.81 17.45 -2.35
CA LYS A 54 -14.35 18.85 -2.45
C LYS A 54 -13.32 19.25 -1.42
N THR A 55 -12.53 18.28 -0.92
CA THR A 55 -11.44 18.50 0.04
C THR A 55 -10.18 17.76 -0.41
N GLY A 56 -9.08 18.00 0.27
CA GLY A 56 -7.82 17.31 -0.02
C GLY A 56 -6.62 17.97 0.63
N PHE A 57 -5.45 17.47 0.27
CA PHE A 57 -4.16 17.97 0.72
C PHE A 57 -3.71 19.11 -0.20
N GLY A 58 -3.57 20.32 0.33
CA GLY A 58 -3.00 21.46 -0.39
C GLY A 58 -1.56 21.23 -0.81
N THR A 59 -1.01 22.12 -1.63
CA THR A 59 0.37 22.01 -2.12
C THR A 59 1.37 21.93 -0.97
N HIS A 60 2.18 20.87 -0.98
CA HIS A 60 3.21 20.60 0.03
C HIS A 60 4.42 19.93 -0.61
N PRO A 61 5.63 20.08 0.00
CA PRO A 61 6.87 19.58 -0.57
C PRO A 61 7.19 18.16 -0.08
N HIS A 62 7.87 17.40 -0.95
CA HIS A 62 8.53 16.14 -0.61
C HIS A 62 9.93 16.07 -1.19
N ARG A 63 10.79 15.29 -0.56
CA ARG A 63 12.12 14.90 -1.04
C ARG A 63 12.53 13.56 -0.47
N GLU A 64 13.46 12.88 -1.17
CA GLU A 64 14.15 11.67 -0.71
C GLU A 64 13.24 10.46 -0.43
N TYR A 65 11.99 10.51 -0.88
CA TYR A 65 11.03 9.40 -0.81
C TYR A 65 10.43 9.10 -2.18
N GLU A 66 10.04 7.88 -2.37
CA GLU A 66 9.12 7.44 -3.40
C GLU A 66 7.75 7.27 -2.76
N ILE A 67 6.79 8.01 -3.26
CA ILE A 67 5.44 8.13 -2.67
C ILE A 67 4.44 7.66 -3.68
N PHE A 68 3.59 6.73 -3.30
CA PHE A 68 2.53 6.29 -4.19
C PHE A 68 1.19 6.17 -3.49
N SER A 69 0.13 6.47 -4.28
CA SER A 69 -1.26 6.33 -3.89
C SER A 69 -1.87 5.18 -4.68
N TYR A 70 -2.47 4.21 -4.00
CA TYR A 70 -3.24 3.13 -4.58
C TYR A 70 -4.73 3.34 -4.29
N ILE A 71 -5.54 3.54 -5.35
CA ILE A 71 -6.94 3.95 -5.22
C ILE A 71 -7.84 2.72 -5.05
N ILE A 72 -8.52 2.66 -3.90
CA ILE A 72 -9.50 1.61 -3.55
C ILE A 72 -10.89 1.97 -4.06
N SER A 73 -11.30 3.25 -3.91
CA SER A 73 -12.58 3.73 -4.46
C SER A 73 -12.60 5.24 -4.59
N GLY A 74 -13.49 5.77 -5.42
CA GLY A 74 -13.61 7.21 -5.67
C GLY A 74 -12.57 7.72 -6.67
N GLU A 75 -12.26 9.02 -6.59
CA GLU A 75 -11.37 9.73 -7.52
C GLU A 75 -10.46 10.68 -6.76
N LEU A 76 -9.15 10.68 -7.07
CA LEU A 76 -8.15 11.55 -6.49
C LEU A 76 -7.44 12.33 -7.60
N GLU A 77 -7.53 13.67 -7.58
CA GLU A 77 -6.75 14.51 -8.48
C GLU A 77 -5.36 14.74 -7.89
N HIS A 78 -4.34 14.40 -8.65
CA HIS A 78 -2.95 14.73 -8.39
C HIS A 78 -2.51 15.91 -9.26
N ARG A 79 -1.78 16.86 -8.66
CA ARG A 79 -1.09 17.96 -9.38
C ARG A 79 0.28 18.15 -8.79
N ASP A 80 1.30 18.32 -9.63
CA ASP A 80 2.67 18.50 -9.17
C ASP A 80 3.44 19.64 -9.86
N SER A 81 4.60 19.95 -9.31
CA SER A 81 5.50 20.99 -9.82
C SER A 81 6.20 20.65 -11.13
N MET A 82 6.09 19.41 -11.61
CA MET A 82 6.58 18.98 -12.94
C MET A 82 5.54 19.23 -14.03
N GLY A 83 4.33 19.64 -13.66
CA GLY A 83 3.22 19.94 -14.58
C GLY A 83 2.26 18.77 -14.82
N ASN A 84 2.39 17.68 -14.07
CA ASN A 84 1.44 16.58 -14.15
C ASN A 84 0.12 16.98 -13.50
N VAL A 85 -0.98 16.63 -14.14
CA VAL A 85 -2.35 16.77 -13.65
C VAL A 85 -3.13 15.56 -14.08
N GLU A 86 -3.56 14.75 -13.12
CA GLU A 86 -4.26 13.49 -13.41
C GLU A 86 -5.36 13.22 -12.39
N ILE A 87 -6.44 12.57 -12.84
CA ILE A 87 -7.51 12.06 -11.98
C ILE A 87 -7.39 10.54 -11.91
N LEU A 88 -6.94 10.08 -10.77
CA LEU A 88 -6.77 8.67 -10.44
C LEU A 88 -8.11 8.08 -10.00
N LYS A 89 -8.38 6.84 -10.40
CA LYS A 89 -9.63 6.12 -10.12
C LYS A 89 -9.33 4.75 -9.50
N ARG A 90 -10.40 4.03 -9.14
CA ARG A 90 -10.27 2.66 -8.62
C ARG A 90 -9.30 1.81 -9.42
N GLY A 91 -8.33 1.22 -8.71
CA GLY A 91 -7.29 0.36 -9.26
C GLY A 91 -6.11 1.11 -9.89
N ASP A 92 -6.15 2.45 -9.95
CA ASP A 92 -4.99 3.21 -10.38
C ASP A 92 -3.95 3.28 -9.26
N LEU A 93 -2.69 3.19 -9.65
CA LEU A 93 -1.54 3.51 -8.83
C LEU A 93 -0.81 4.71 -9.46
N GLN A 94 -0.51 5.70 -8.64
CA GLN A 94 0.31 6.85 -8.98
C GLN A 94 1.55 6.82 -8.09
N LEU A 95 2.74 6.90 -8.68
CA LEU A 95 4.03 6.94 -8.00
C LEU A 95 4.78 8.22 -8.36
N THR A 96 5.21 8.94 -7.34
CA THR A 96 6.09 10.10 -7.42
C THR A 96 7.45 9.75 -6.83
N VAL A 97 8.50 9.78 -7.63
CA VAL A 97 9.89 9.81 -7.15
C VAL A 97 10.17 11.25 -6.73
N ALA A 98 10.17 11.55 -5.44
CA ALA A 98 10.38 12.91 -4.96
C ALA A 98 11.83 13.38 -5.12
N GLY A 99 12.79 12.48 -5.01
CA GLY A 99 14.21 12.70 -5.29
C GLY A 99 14.76 13.99 -4.69
N THR A 100 15.34 14.86 -5.53
CA THR A 100 15.92 16.14 -5.10
C THR A 100 14.88 17.18 -4.63
N GLY A 101 13.58 16.94 -4.89
CA GLY A 101 12.48 17.75 -4.40
C GLY A 101 11.36 17.95 -5.41
N ILE A 102 10.14 17.84 -4.93
CA ILE A 102 8.90 18.08 -5.67
C ILE A 102 7.89 18.76 -4.73
N THR A 103 6.94 19.48 -5.29
CA THR A 103 5.72 19.87 -4.58
C THR A 103 4.51 19.30 -5.30
N HIS A 104 3.53 18.82 -4.53
CA HIS A 104 2.29 18.31 -5.10
C HIS A 104 1.08 18.62 -4.22
N SER A 105 -0.09 18.41 -4.78
CA SER A 105 -1.38 18.43 -4.09
C SER A 105 -2.20 17.22 -4.50
N GLU A 106 -3.00 16.71 -3.57
CA GLU A 106 -3.90 15.57 -3.78
C GLU A 106 -5.31 15.99 -3.31
N TYR A 107 -6.28 16.02 -4.22
CA TYR A 107 -7.58 16.61 -3.96
C TYR A 107 -8.73 15.75 -4.49
N ASN A 108 -9.76 15.53 -3.68
CA ASN A 108 -10.98 14.90 -4.12
C ASN A 108 -11.90 15.94 -4.79
N GLN A 109 -11.89 15.99 -6.10
CA GLN A 109 -12.73 16.92 -6.87
C GLN A 109 -14.18 16.46 -7.03
N ASN A 110 -14.50 15.19 -6.63
CA ASN A 110 -15.84 14.66 -6.75
C ASN A 110 -16.84 15.50 -5.91
N PRO A 111 -18.04 15.81 -6.42
CA PRO A 111 -19.00 16.64 -5.71
C PRO A 111 -19.68 15.95 -4.52
N SER A 112 -19.71 14.62 -4.47
CA SER A 112 -20.56 13.88 -3.54
C SER A 112 -19.96 12.59 -2.97
N LEU A 113 -18.95 12.00 -3.62
CA LEU A 113 -18.37 10.73 -3.20
C LEU A 113 -16.99 10.93 -2.57
N PRO A 114 -16.72 10.31 -1.42
CA PRO A 114 -15.37 10.28 -0.86
C PRO A 114 -14.43 9.48 -1.74
N VAL A 115 -13.13 9.73 -1.62
CA VAL A 115 -12.08 8.84 -2.14
C VAL A 115 -11.45 8.06 -1.00
N HIS A 116 -11.22 6.77 -1.22
CA HIS A 116 -10.54 5.85 -0.32
C HIS A 116 -9.29 5.32 -1.01
N PHE A 117 -8.13 5.47 -0.39
CA PHE A 117 -6.85 5.06 -0.96
C PHE A 117 -5.81 4.73 0.12
N LEU A 118 -4.77 4.00 -0.29
CA LEU A 118 -3.58 3.79 0.51
C LEU A 118 -2.51 4.80 0.08
N GLN A 119 -1.95 5.53 1.06
CA GLN A 119 -0.79 6.40 0.87
C GLN A 119 0.45 5.70 1.40
N ILE A 120 1.44 5.45 0.56
CA ILE A 120 2.61 4.62 0.86
C ILE A 120 3.89 5.40 0.54
N TRP A 121 4.83 5.44 1.50
CA TRP A 121 6.13 6.09 1.32
C TRP A 121 7.24 5.08 1.50
N VAL A 122 8.11 5.01 0.53
CA VAL A 122 9.26 4.11 0.49
C VAL A 122 10.54 4.92 0.39
N LYS A 123 11.55 4.56 1.16
CA LYS A 123 12.86 5.19 1.06
C LYS A 123 13.68 4.50 -0.03
N PRO A 124 14.10 5.21 -1.09
CA PRO A 124 14.93 4.63 -2.14
C PRO A 124 16.31 4.23 -1.61
N ASP A 125 16.98 3.33 -2.30
CA ASP A 125 18.33 2.90 -1.95
C ASP A 125 19.36 4.00 -2.16
N ASN A 126 19.18 4.80 -3.21
CA ASN A 126 20.07 5.91 -3.55
C ASN A 126 19.39 7.26 -3.26
N PRO A 127 20.09 8.19 -2.61
CA PRO A 127 19.57 9.53 -2.41
C PRO A 127 19.66 10.38 -3.68
N ARG A 128 18.95 11.50 -3.69
CA ARG A 128 19.02 12.54 -4.72
C ARG A 128 18.67 12.05 -6.12
N LEU A 129 17.71 11.13 -6.23
CA LEU A 129 17.14 10.72 -7.49
C LEU A 129 16.57 11.93 -8.25
N THR A 130 16.50 11.84 -9.56
CA THR A 130 15.77 12.80 -10.37
C THR A 130 14.27 12.64 -10.07
N PRO A 131 13.52 13.74 -9.85
CA PRO A 131 12.07 13.64 -9.71
C PRO A 131 11.41 13.03 -10.95
N GLU A 132 10.52 12.06 -10.71
CA GLU A 132 9.77 11.35 -11.76
C GLU A 132 8.32 11.13 -11.34
N TYR A 133 7.46 10.87 -12.33
CA TYR A 133 6.05 10.61 -12.13
C TYR A 133 5.60 9.44 -13.01
N HIS A 134 4.95 8.47 -12.41
CA HIS A 134 4.47 7.26 -13.06
C HIS A 134 3.04 6.95 -12.64
N THR A 135 2.21 6.55 -13.59
CA THR A 135 0.86 6.04 -13.31
C THR A 135 0.60 4.77 -14.07
N LYS A 136 -0.21 3.89 -13.49
CA LYS A 136 -0.68 2.67 -14.13
C LYS A 136 -2.00 2.22 -13.54
N SER A 137 -2.89 1.72 -14.40
CA SER A 137 -4.19 1.18 -14.02
C SER A 137 -4.14 -0.35 -13.93
N PHE A 138 -4.74 -0.90 -12.88
CA PHE A 138 -4.86 -2.33 -12.62
C PHE A 138 -6.33 -2.67 -12.38
N SER A 139 -6.93 -3.40 -13.30
CA SER A 139 -8.36 -3.70 -13.23
C SER A 139 -8.69 -4.68 -12.09
N ASP A 140 -9.96 -4.72 -11.69
CA ASP A 140 -10.42 -5.67 -10.68
C ASP A 140 -10.32 -7.11 -11.18
N GLU A 141 -10.53 -7.35 -12.48
CA GLU A 141 -10.41 -8.68 -13.08
C GLU A 141 -8.98 -9.24 -12.96
N GLN A 142 -7.96 -8.39 -13.08
CA GLN A 142 -6.56 -8.82 -12.94
C GLN A 142 -6.22 -9.26 -11.50
N LYS A 143 -6.92 -8.71 -10.50
CA LYS A 143 -6.72 -8.99 -9.08
C LYS A 143 -7.66 -10.07 -8.53
N LEU A 144 -8.73 -10.39 -9.27
CA LEU A 144 -9.79 -11.28 -8.79
C LEU A 144 -9.29 -12.71 -8.60
N ASN A 145 -9.35 -13.19 -7.37
CA ASN A 145 -8.87 -14.52 -6.94
C ASN A 145 -7.42 -14.81 -7.36
N SER A 146 -6.61 -13.75 -7.43
CA SER A 146 -5.19 -13.82 -7.76
C SER A 146 -4.40 -12.77 -6.99
N ILE A 147 -3.09 -12.92 -6.91
CA ILE A 147 -2.19 -11.92 -6.36
C ILE A 147 -1.49 -11.24 -7.53
N LEU A 148 -1.83 -9.97 -7.77
CA LEU A 148 -1.28 -9.19 -8.87
C LEU A 148 -0.07 -8.39 -8.39
N HIS A 149 1.07 -8.54 -9.08
CA HIS A 149 2.25 -7.71 -8.85
C HIS A 149 2.05 -6.32 -9.46
N ILE A 150 2.17 -5.28 -8.67
CA ILE A 150 1.84 -3.89 -9.04
C ILE A 150 3.09 -3.01 -9.06
N VAL A 151 3.98 -3.14 -8.06
CA VAL A 151 5.25 -2.39 -7.99
C VAL A 151 6.40 -3.37 -7.82
N SER A 152 7.46 -3.20 -8.61
CA SER A 152 8.67 -4.01 -8.55
C SER A 152 9.95 -3.15 -8.59
N PRO A 153 11.10 -3.64 -8.09
CA PRO A 153 12.37 -2.92 -8.19
C PRO A 153 12.75 -2.60 -9.64
N VAL A 154 13.29 -1.42 -9.90
CA VAL A 154 13.78 -1.04 -11.25
C VAL A 154 14.89 -1.96 -11.76
N ASP A 155 15.73 -2.47 -10.86
CA ASP A 155 16.86 -3.36 -11.21
C ASP A 155 16.42 -4.78 -11.58
N SER A 156 15.24 -5.21 -11.15
CA SER A 156 14.61 -6.48 -11.49
C SER A 156 13.16 -6.26 -11.96
N HIS A 157 12.98 -5.23 -12.80
CA HIS A 157 11.66 -4.78 -13.22
C HIS A 157 10.88 -5.86 -13.93
N GLU A 158 9.66 -6.11 -13.45
CA GLU A 158 8.72 -7.00 -14.11
C GLU A 158 7.84 -6.25 -15.10
N GLU A 159 7.60 -6.87 -16.25
CA GLU A 159 6.66 -6.33 -17.23
C GLU A 159 5.28 -6.11 -16.58
N ASN A 160 4.67 -4.97 -16.84
CA ASN A 160 3.38 -4.58 -16.29
C ASN A 160 3.35 -4.11 -14.83
N THR A 161 4.46 -3.92 -14.16
CA THR A 161 4.54 -3.22 -12.86
C THR A 161 4.92 -1.75 -13.02
N VAL A 162 4.93 -1.01 -11.92
CA VAL A 162 5.56 0.32 -11.80
C VAL A 162 6.90 0.13 -11.09
N GLY A 163 7.97 0.73 -11.61
CA GLY A 163 9.32 0.60 -11.05
C GLY A 163 9.55 1.43 -9.80
N ILE A 164 10.27 0.89 -8.81
CA ILE A 164 10.70 1.58 -7.58
C ILE A 164 12.20 1.34 -7.33
N HIS A 165 12.90 2.33 -6.72
CA HIS A 165 14.35 2.31 -6.56
C HIS A 165 14.80 1.69 -5.22
N SER A 166 14.23 0.56 -4.90
CA SER A 166 14.61 -0.27 -3.73
C SER A 166 14.10 -1.70 -3.91
N ASP A 167 14.64 -2.65 -3.13
CA ASP A 167 14.09 -4.01 -3.04
C ASP A 167 12.76 -3.94 -2.27
N PHE A 168 11.72 -3.60 -3.01
CA PHE A 168 10.37 -3.42 -2.51
C PHE A 168 9.37 -3.89 -3.57
N HIS A 169 8.46 -4.75 -3.16
CA HIS A 169 7.42 -5.29 -4.02
C HIS A 169 6.04 -5.01 -3.39
N PHE A 170 5.11 -4.59 -4.22
CA PHE A 170 3.73 -4.33 -3.81
C PHE A 170 2.76 -5.15 -4.66
N TYR A 171 1.90 -5.88 -3.99
CA TYR A 171 0.88 -6.72 -4.60
C TYR A 171 -0.49 -6.35 -4.08
N ALA A 172 -1.52 -6.58 -4.90
CA ALA A 172 -2.93 -6.46 -4.49
C ALA A 172 -3.74 -7.67 -4.94
N SER A 173 -4.76 -7.97 -4.16
CA SER A 173 -5.69 -9.07 -4.42
C SER A 173 -7.12 -8.69 -4.07
N LEU A 174 -8.06 -9.18 -4.86
CA LEU A 174 -9.48 -9.23 -4.57
C LEU A 174 -9.86 -10.70 -4.39
N LEU A 175 -10.20 -11.11 -3.18
CA LEU A 175 -10.48 -12.50 -2.87
C LEU A 175 -11.95 -12.69 -2.50
N GLU A 176 -12.71 -13.34 -3.38
CA GLU A 176 -14.11 -13.65 -3.13
C GLU A 176 -14.28 -14.61 -1.96
N PRO A 177 -15.44 -14.63 -1.30
CA PRO A 177 -15.74 -15.57 -0.23
C PRO A 177 -15.40 -17.02 -0.60
N GLU A 178 -14.84 -17.75 0.37
CA GLU A 178 -14.46 -19.18 0.23
C GLU A 178 -13.35 -19.47 -0.79
N LYS A 179 -12.68 -18.43 -1.32
CA LYS A 179 -11.52 -18.57 -2.20
C LYS A 179 -10.22 -18.49 -1.41
N SER A 180 -9.18 -19.07 -1.99
CA SER A 180 -7.83 -19.01 -1.46
C SER A 180 -6.81 -18.71 -2.55
N VAL A 181 -5.72 -18.04 -2.18
CA VAL A 181 -4.56 -17.78 -3.03
C VAL A 181 -3.28 -18.02 -2.24
N VAL A 182 -2.21 -18.33 -2.94
CA VAL A 182 -0.90 -18.56 -2.34
C VAL A 182 0.05 -17.46 -2.82
N TYR A 183 0.71 -16.82 -1.89
CA TYR A 183 1.80 -15.89 -2.14
C TYR A 183 3.13 -16.60 -1.89
N LYS A 184 4.08 -16.43 -2.79
CA LYS A 184 5.44 -16.90 -2.64
C LYS A 184 6.35 -15.70 -2.42
N ALA A 185 7.05 -15.67 -1.27
CA ALA A 185 7.96 -14.59 -0.93
C ALA A 185 9.06 -14.41 -1.99
N ASN A 186 9.42 -13.16 -2.27
CA ASN A 186 10.47 -12.82 -3.24
C ASN A 186 11.85 -13.27 -2.74
N GLY A 187 12.82 -13.27 -3.64
CA GLY A 187 14.19 -13.64 -3.35
C GLY A 187 14.49 -15.14 -3.43
N GLU A 188 15.75 -15.47 -3.21
CA GLU A 188 16.24 -16.86 -3.16
C GLU A 188 15.95 -17.48 -1.78
N GLN A 189 16.11 -18.82 -1.69
CA GLN A 189 15.70 -19.59 -0.50
C GLN A 189 16.39 -19.14 0.81
N ASP A 190 17.54 -18.52 0.74
CA ASP A 190 18.28 -18.07 1.93
C ASP A 190 18.10 -16.57 2.24
N ASP A 191 17.44 -15.82 1.37
CA ASP A 191 17.21 -14.39 1.56
C ASP A 191 16.19 -14.17 2.68
N GLU A 192 16.55 -13.37 3.68
CA GLU A 192 15.60 -12.93 4.70
C GLU A 192 14.66 -11.88 4.14
N ARG A 193 13.35 -12.11 4.28
CA ARG A 193 12.30 -11.17 3.84
C ARG A 193 11.52 -10.61 5.01
N LYS A 194 10.96 -9.44 4.82
CA LYS A 194 10.00 -8.80 5.70
C LYS A 194 8.73 -8.54 4.91
N ILE A 195 7.62 -9.03 5.41
CA ILE A 195 6.34 -8.86 4.71
C ILE A 195 5.38 -8.09 5.61
N TYR A 196 4.69 -7.13 5.04
CA TYR A 196 3.53 -6.50 5.65
C TYR A 196 2.29 -6.78 4.82
N ILE A 197 1.28 -7.33 5.46
CA ILE A 197 -0.03 -7.59 4.88
C ILE A 197 -0.99 -6.53 5.40
N HIS A 198 -1.82 -5.96 4.55
CA HIS A 198 -2.87 -5.05 4.96
C HIS A 198 -4.21 -5.45 4.33
N ASN A 199 -5.17 -5.82 5.17
CA ASN A 199 -6.55 -6.04 4.76
C ASN A 199 -7.29 -4.71 4.82
N THR A 200 -7.68 -4.18 3.66
CA THR A 200 -8.23 -2.82 3.57
C THR A 200 -9.61 -2.71 4.22
N GLY A 201 -10.01 -1.47 4.55
CA GLY A 201 -11.31 -1.17 5.17
C GLY A 201 -12.50 -1.30 4.22
N THR A 202 -12.58 -2.41 3.49
CA THR A 202 -13.66 -2.71 2.51
C THR A 202 -14.67 -3.75 3.00
N GLY A 203 -14.49 -4.25 4.23
CA GLY A 203 -15.42 -5.15 4.92
C GLY A 203 -15.15 -6.64 4.70
N GLY A 204 -14.09 -7.02 3.98
CA GLY A 204 -13.68 -8.42 3.81
C GLY A 204 -12.87 -8.92 5.01
N VAL A 205 -12.84 -10.25 5.19
CA VAL A 205 -12.06 -10.92 6.24
C VAL A 205 -11.19 -11.98 5.60
N ILE A 206 -9.90 -11.94 5.88
CA ILE A 206 -8.94 -12.93 5.38
C ILE A 206 -8.32 -13.73 6.53
N LYS A 207 -8.02 -14.98 6.26
CA LYS A 207 -7.20 -15.82 7.12
C LYS A 207 -5.83 -16.03 6.45
N VAL A 208 -4.78 -15.73 7.19
CA VAL A 208 -3.39 -15.89 6.77
C VAL A 208 -2.84 -17.16 7.39
N ASN A 209 -2.39 -18.07 6.55
CA ASN A 209 -2.08 -19.45 6.94
C ASN A 209 -3.28 -20.09 7.66
N GLU A 210 -3.04 -20.99 8.63
CA GLU A 210 -4.14 -21.71 9.28
C GLU A 210 -4.77 -20.97 10.46
N GLU A 211 -4.09 -19.97 11.05
CA GLU A 211 -4.40 -19.47 12.39
C GLU A 211 -4.70 -17.96 12.48
N THR A 212 -4.14 -17.13 11.58
CA THR A 212 -4.21 -15.67 11.72
C THR A 212 -5.36 -15.08 10.94
N VAL A 213 -6.36 -14.52 11.63
CA VAL A 213 -7.49 -13.84 11.00
C VAL A 213 -7.25 -12.33 11.03
N LEU A 214 -7.39 -11.68 9.88
CA LEU A 214 -7.35 -10.22 9.70
C LEU A 214 -8.73 -9.74 9.29
N ASN A 215 -9.34 -8.91 10.14
CA ASN A 215 -10.57 -8.19 9.83
C ASN A 215 -10.27 -6.97 8.96
N GLU A 216 -11.29 -6.23 8.57
CA GLU A 216 -11.12 -5.00 7.80
C GLU A 216 -10.23 -3.98 8.55
N GLY A 217 -9.28 -3.38 7.85
CA GLY A 217 -8.34 -2.42 8.39
C GLY A 217 -7.19 -3.01 9.22
N ASP A 218 -7.22 -4.31 9.52
CA ASP A 218 -6.11 -4.98 10.20
C ASP A 218 -4.92 -5.16 9.27
N GLY A 219 -3.73 -5.17 9.84
CA GLY A 219 -2.52 -5.60 9.17
C GLY A 219 -1.78 -6.70 9.92
N ALA A 220 -0.75 -7.25 9.31
CA ALA A 220 0.14 -8.20 9.94
C ALA A 220 1.59 -8.03 9.45
N PHE A 221 2.52 -8.05 10.38
CA PHE A 221 3.94 -8.18 10.09
C PHE A 221 4.30 -9.66 10.04
N VAL A 222 4.96 -10.09 8.96
CA VAL A 222 5.55 -11.42 8.85
C VAL A 222 7.07 -11.26 8.82
N THR A 223 7.72 -11.81 9.81
CA THR A 223 9.18 -11.81 9.99
C THR A 223 9.69 -13.23 10.10
N GLU A 224 11.00 -13.45 10.06
CA GLU A 224 11.58 -14.78 10.07
C GLU A 224 11.07 -15.65 8.90
N ILE A 225 10.76 -15.01 7.77
CA ILE A 225 10.37 -15.65 6.50
C ILE A 225 11.50 -15.51 5.50
N LYS A 226 11.69 -16.55 4.70
CA LYS A 226 12.72 -16.59 3.68
C LYS A 226 12.14 -16.52 2.28
N GLY A 227 12.96 -16.11 1.35
CA GLY A 227 12.60 -16.16 -0.06
C GLY A 227 12.11 -17.54 -0.48
N SER A 228 11.14 -17.55 -1.39
CA SER A 228 10.46 -18.76 -1.87
C SER A 228 9.56 -19.48 -0.86
N GLU A 229 9.45 -19.05 0.41
CA GLU A 229 8.44 -19.56 1.33
C GLU A 229 7.05 -19.07 0.97
N GLU A 230 6.05 -19.89 1.25
CA GLU A 230 4.67 -19.62 0.84
C GLU A 230 3.81 -19.16 2.03
N ILE A 231 2.93 -18.19 1.74
CA ILE A 231 1.87 -17.73 2.64
C ILE A 231 0.53 -17.98 1.94
N VAL A 232 -0.37 -18.63 2.64
CA VAL A 232 -1.71 -18.95 2.15
C VAL A 232 -2.69 -17.89 2.66
N PHE A 233 -3.50 -17.34 1.77
CA PHE A 233 -4.60 -16.43 2.09
C PHE A 233 -5.92 -17.12 1.76
N GLU A 234 -6.86 -17.07 2.69
CA GLU A 234 -8.20 -17.61 2.53
C GLU A 234 -9.23 -16.54 2.91
N SER A 235 -10.21 -16.28 2.05
CA SER A 235 -11.34 -15.41 2.38
C SER A 235 -12.34 -16.18 3.24
N VAL A 236 -12.52 -15.73 4.48
CA VAL A 236 -13.38 -16.37 5.48
C VAL A 236 -14.59 -15.51 5.88
N GLY A 237 -14.73 -14.33 5.28
CA GLY A 237 -15.89 -13.45 5.41
C GLY A 237 -16.96 -13.73 4.36
N ASP A 238 -18.03 -12.95 4.41
CA ASP A 238 -19.16 -12.99 3.46
C ASP A 238 -19.04 -11.96 2.32
N LYS A 239 -17.98 -11.15 2.33
CA LYS A 239 -17.68 -10.15 1.30
C LYS A 239 -16.33 -10.42 0.67
N THR A 240 -16.16 -9.97 -0.57
CA THR A 240 -14.86 -9.96 -1.24
C THR A 240 -13.88 -9.12 -0.41
N ALA A 241 -12.75 -9.71 -0.05
CA ALA A 241 -11.67 -9.02 0.65
C ALA A 241 -10.73 -8.37 -0.36
N GLU A 242 -10.41 -7.09 -0.15
CA GLU A 242 -9.33 -6.41 -0.85
C GLU A 242 -8.15 -6.26 0.09
N PHE A 243 -7.04 -6.87 -0.24
CA PHE A 243 -5.85 -6.79 0.59
C PHE A 243 -4.59 -6.57 -0.26
N VAL A 244 -3.57 -6.03 0.39
CA VAL A 244 -2.27 -5.79 -0.24
C VAL A 244 -1.17 -6.51 0.53
N ILE A 245 -0.11 -6.87 -0.19
CA ILE A 245 1.10 -7.49 0.36
C ILE A 245 2.27 -6.59 -0.03
N ILE A 246 3.08 -6.23 0.96
CA ILE A 246 4.35 -5.53 0.79
C ILE A 246 5.45 -6.50 1.19
N ASP A 247 6.36 -6.80 0.29
CA ASP A 247 7.49 -7.70 0.50
C ASP A 247 8.79 -6.94 0.22
N LEU A 248 9.72 -6.97 1.17
CA LEU A 248 10.97 -6.20 1.11
C LEU A 248 12.10 -6.92 1.88
N SER A 249 13.35 -6.55 1.59
CA SER A 249 14.54 -7.03 2.29
C SER A 249 14.73 -6.43 3.69
#